data_988cf21a209bdad698a7a2f40f39d9da
#
_entry.id   988cf21a209bdad698a7a2f40f39d9da
#
_cell.length_a   1.000
_cell.length_b   1.000
_cell.length_c   1.000
_cell.angle_alpha   90.00
_cell.angle_beta   90.00
_cell.angle_gamma   90.00
#
_symmetry.space_group_name_H-M   'P 1'
#
loop_
_entity.id
_entity.type
_entity.pdbx_description
1 polymer ?
#
loop_
_entity_poly.entity_id
_entity_poly.type
_entity_poly.pdbx_seq_one_letter_code
_entity_poly.pdbx_strand_id
1 'polypeptide(L)'
;ADADHVEWVSRMCTEEGLDLVVVPPLREMVGGRVTLGSLRHLSVTDLLGRRPISTDISAISDYVSGKVVLVTGAGGSIGSELAVQLHRLGPAKLLLLDRDESALHGVQLDIYGNGLLDTDDIILCDIRDEQALQAVFEHHRPQVVFHAAALKHLPMLERFPLEGWRTNV
;
A
#
# COMPACT_ATOMS: atom_id res chain seq x y z
N ALA A 1 -3.96 -12.99 23.54
CA ALA A 1 -4.08 -11.93 24.56
C ALA A 1 -4.90 -10.81 23.97
N ASP A 2 -5.63 -10.10 24.80
CA ASP A 2 -6.37 -8.91 24.42
C ASP A 2 -5.39 -7.75 24.21
N ALA A 3 -5.66 -6.83 23.27
CA ALA A 3 -4.74 -5.74 22.95
C ALA A 3 -4.41 -4.88 24.18
N ASP A 4 -5.41 -4.58 25.00
CA ASP A 4 -5.25 -3.82 26.25
C ASP A 4 -4.29 -4.50 27.24
N HIS A 5 -4.34 -5.83 27.29
CA HIS A 5 -3.46 -6.62 28.13
C HIS A 5 -2.01 -6.61 27.63
N VAL A 6 -1.83 -6.68 26.30
CA VAL A 6 -0.51 -6.61 25.68
C VAL A 6 0.14 -5.23 25.90
N GLU A 7 -0.65 -4.16 25.75
CA GLU A 7 -0.20 -2.78 26.00
C GLU A 7 0.22 -2.57 27.44
N TRP A 8 -0.59 -3.06 28.39
CA TRP A 8 -0.27 -2.98 29.84
C TRP A 8 1.03 -3.69 30.17
N VAL A 9 1.21 -4.94 29.70
CA VAL A 9 2.45 -5.71 29.93
C VAL A 9 3.64 -5.02 29.27
N SER A 10 3.49 -4.51 28.05
CA SER A 10 4.56 -3.78 27.32
C SER A 10 5.05 -2.57 28.11
N ARG A 11 4.15 -1.80 28.67
CA ARG A 11 4.48 -0.65 29.51
C ARG A 11 5.25 -1.05 30.76
N MET A 12 4.77 -2.07 31.49
CA MET A 12 5.47 -2.58 32.67
C MET A 12 6.89 -3.08 32.35
N CYS A 13 7.05 -3.83 31.24
CA CYS A 13 8.37 -4.29 30.83
C CYS A 13 9.31 -3.12 30.51
N THR A 14 8.80 -2.06 29.88
CA THR A 14 9.59 -0.86 29.58
C THR A 14 10.02 -0.13 30.86
N GLU A 15 9.14 0.00 31.84
CA GLU A 15 9.43 0.63 33.15
C GLU A 15 10.51 -0.13 33.93
N GLU A 16 10.54 -1.45 33.82
CA GLU A 16 11.51 -2.33 34.49
C GLU A 16 12.75 -2.66 33.62
N GLY A 17 12.87 -2.10 32.41
CA GLY A 17 14.01 -2.34 31.51
C GLY A 17 14.08 -3.77 30.98
N LEU A 18 12.93 -4.46 30.85
CA LEU A 18 12.83 -5.84 30.39
C LEU A 18 12.46 -5.89 28.90
N ASP A 19 13.06 -6.81 28.15
CA ASP A 19 12.69 -7.10 26.78
C ASP A 19 11.41 -7.96 26.72
N LEU A 20 10.39 -7.46 26.03
CA LEU A 20 9.16 -8.19 25.79
C LEU A 20 9.22 -8.95 24.48
N VAL A 21 9.15 -10.28 24.56
CA VAL A 21 9.01 -11.15 23.39
C VAL A 21 7.68 -11.88 23.42
N VAL A 22 7.09 -12.10 22.26
CA VAL A 22 5.80 -12.77 22.13
C VAL A 22 5.93 -14.08 21.36
N VAL A 23 5.07 -15.03 21.72
CA VAL A 23 4.90 -16.28 20.99
C VAL A 23 3.92 -16.01 19.86
N PRO A 24 4.27 -16.22 18.57
CA PRO A 24 3.33 -16.09 17.47
C PRO A 24 2.11 -17.00 17.66
N PRO A 25 0.95 -16.63 17.10
CA PRO A 25 -0.24 -17.51 17.10
C PRO A 25 0.09 -18.88 16.50
N LEU A 26 -0.49 -19.95 17.05
CA LEU A 26 -0.25 -21.33 16.62
C LEU A 26 -0.42 -21.55 15.10
N ARG A 27 -1.30 -20.79 14.46
CA ARG A 27 -1.53 -20.83 13.01
C ARG A 27 -0.36 -20.30 12.16
N GLU A 28 0.51 -19.48 12.74
CA GLU A 28 1.72 -18.96 12.06
C GLU A 28 2.91 -19.90 12.24
N MET A 29 2.76 -20.92 13.11
CA MET A 29 3.76 -21.92 13.38
C MET A 29 3.54 -23.16 12.50
N VAL A 30 4.15 -23.15 11.33
CA VAL A 30 4.13 -24.32 10.43
C VAL A 30 4.95 -25.43 11.07
N GLY A 31 4.29 -26.53 11.49
CA GLY A 31 4.97 -27.71 12.03
C GLY A 31 4.83 -27.95 13.53
N GLY A 32 4.07 -27.14 14.28
CA GLY A 32 3.54 -27.50 15.61
C GLY A 32 4.52 -27.56 16.80
N ARG A 33 5.79 -27.19 16.66
CA ARG A 33 6.75 -27.11 17.77
C ARG A 33 7.18 -25.67 18.04
N VAL A 34 6.87 -25.17 19.24
CA VAL A 34 7.39 -23.89 19.73
C VAL A 34 8.85 -24.11 20.12
N THR A 35 9.77 -23.42 19.45
CA THR A 35 11.19 -23.36 19.81
C THR A 35 11.51 -21.95 20.29
N LEU A 36 12.64 -21.78 21.01
CA LEU A 36 13.10 -20.44 21.40
C LEU A 36 13.30 -19.51 20.20
N GLY A 37 13.61 -20.05 19.02
CA GLY A 37 13.69 -19.30 17.76
C GLY A 37 12.34 -18.82 17.20
N SER A 38 11.21 -19.27 17.75
CA SER A 38 9.87 -18.82 17.40
C SER A 38 9.46 -17.53 18.13
N LEU A 39 10.25 -17.12 19.14
CA LEU A 39 9.99 -15.86 19.86
C LEU A 39 10.38 -14.67 18.99
N ARG A 40 9.54 -13.64 18.96
CA ARG A 40 9.81 -12.39 18.26
C ARG A 40 9.48 -11.19 19.13
N HIS A 41 10.08 -10.06 18.84
CA HIS A 41 9.72 -8.82 19.50
C HIS A 41 8.27 -8.42 19.20
N LEU A 42 7.68 -7.68 20.11
CA LEU A 42 6.33 -7.14 19.96
C LEU A 42 6.23 -6.26 18.72
N SER A 43 5.24 -6.50 17.89
CA SER A 43 4.95 -5.67 16.70
C SER A 43 3.76 -4.75 16.95
N VAL A 44 3.65 -3.69 16.17
CA VAL A 44 2.51 -2.76 16.22
C VAL A 44 1.17 -3.48 15.98
N THR A 45 1.18 -4.53 15.16
CA THR A 45 0.00 -5.37 14.90
C THR A 45 -0.49 -6.12 16.14
N ASP A 46 0.41 -6.52 17.03
CA ASP A 46 0.06 -7.17 18.29
C ASP A 46 -0.63 -6.18 19.25
N LEU A 47 -0.16 -4.93 19.28
CA LEU A 47 -0.74 -3.85 20.08
C LEU A 47 -2.12 -3.42 19.59
N LEU A 48 -2.31 -3.35 18.27
CA LEU A 48 -3.57 -2.90 17.66
C LEU A 48 -4.66 -3.98 17.66
N GLY A 49 -4.35 -5.21 18.02
CA GLY A 49 -5.30 -6.33 17.98
C GLY A 49 -5.84 -6.64 16.58
N ARG A 50 -5.25 -6.06 15.54
CA ARG A 50 -5.67 -6.27 14.15
C ARG A 50 -5.18 -7.62 13.66
N ARG A 51 -6.10 -8.45 13.22
CA ARG A 51 -5.74 -9.72 12.56
C ARG A 51 -5.24 -9.42 11.16
N PRO A 52 -4.03 -9.89 10.78
CA PRO A 52 -3.61 -9.84 9.39
C PRO A 52 -4.64 -10.58 8.53
N ILE A 53 -5.10 -9.94 7.47
CA ILE A 53 -5.93 -10.60 6.47
C ILE A 53 -4.98 -11.47 5.64
N SER A 54 -5.25 -12.77 5.60
CA SER A 54 -4.56 -13.66 4.66
C SER A 54 -5.10 -13.36 3.26
N THR A 55 -4.30 -12.64 2.48
CA THR A 55 -4.64 -12.30 1.10
C THR A 55 -4.28 -13.49 0.21
N ASP A 56 -5.23 -13.95 -0.60
CA ASP A 56 -4.96 -14.96 -1.63
C ASP A 56 -4.22 -14.32 -2.80
N ILE A 57 -2.89 -14.37 -2.73
CA ILE A 57 -2.01 -13.78 -3.74
C ILE A 57 -2.19 -14.48 -5.10
N SER A 58 -2.55 -15.78 -5.12
CA SER A 58 -2.76 -16.51 -6.35
C SER A 58 -3.97 -15.98 -7.11
N ALA A 59 -5.09 -15.76 -6.41
CA ALA A 59 -6.30 -15.19 -7.02
C ALA A 59 -6.06 -13.76 -7.54
N ILE A 60 -5.26 -12.95 -6.83
CA ILE A 60 -4.89 -11.61 -7.30
C ILE A 60 -3.96 -11.68 -8.49
N SER A 61 -2.99 -12.59 -8.49
CA SER A 61 -2.07 -12.78 -9.62
C SER A 61 -2.83 -13.11 -10.90
N ASP A 62 -3.80 -14.03 -10.84
CA ASP A 62 -4.64 -14.41 -11.97
C ASP A 62 -5.49 -13.23 -12.50
N TYR A 63 -5.89 -12.33 -11.60
CA TYR A 63 -6.66 -11.14 -11.96
C TYR A 63 -5.82 -10.06 -12.64
N VAL A 64 -4.51 -9.96 -12.34
CA VAL A 64 -3.60 -8.88 -12.77
C VAL A 64 -2.68 -9.33 -13.91
N SER A 65 -2.23 -10.59 -13.87
CA SER A 65 -1.23 -11.12 -14.82
C SER A 65 -1.68 -10.96 -16.27
N GLY A 66 -0.77 -10.47 -17.11
CA GLY A 66 -1.00 -10.27 -18.54
C GLY A 66 -2.00 -9.15 -18.90
N LYS A 67 -2.44 -8.34 -17.94
CA LYS A 67 -3.38 -7.23 -18.17
C LYS A 67 -2.70 -5.87 -18.14
N VAL A 68 -3.36 -4.89 -18.74
CA VAL A 68 -3.00 -3.48 -18.60
C VAL A 68 -3.65 -2.96 -17.32
N VAL A 69 -2.81 -2.59 -16.35
CA VAL A 69 -3.22 -2.17 -15.01
C VAL A 69 -2.89 -0.71 -14.82
N LEU A 70 -3.84 0.08 -14.33
CA LEU A 70 -3.67 1.49 -13.98
C LEU A 70 -3.74 1.66 -12.46
N VAL A 71 -2.75 2.34 -11.89
CA VAL A 71 -2.79 2.81 -10.49
C VAL A 71 -2.90 4.33 -10.51
N THR A 72 -3.99 4.89 -9.99
CA THR A 72 -4.13 6.34 -9.78
C THR A 72 -3.72 6.70 -8.36
N GLY A 73 -3.10 7.86 -8.18
CA GLY A 73 -2.47 8.21 -6.91
C GLY A 73 -1.22 7.37 -6.63
N ALA A 74 -0.52 6.98 -7.70
CA ALA A 74 0.63 6.08 -7.64
C ALA A 74 1.79 6.64 -6.81
N GLY A 75 1.93 7.95 -6.71
CA GLY A 75 2.93 8.61 -5.87
C GLY A 75 2.57 8.66 -4.37
N GLY A 76 1.31 8.37 -4.01
CA GLY A 76 0.87 8.33 -2.62
C GLY A 76 1.38 7.11 -1.86
N SER A 77 1.34 7.14 -0.52
CA SER A 77 1.84 6.05 0.34
C SER A 77 1.19 4.69 0.06
N ILE A 78 -0.11 4.66 -0.27
CA ILE A 78 -0.82 3.42 -0.62
C ILE A 78 -0.55 3.07 -2.08
N GLY A 79 -0.63 4.05 -2.99
CA GLY A 79 -0.46 3.82 -4.43
C GLY A 79 0.92 3.32 -4.79
N SER A 80 1.98 3.86 -4.17
CA SER A 80 3.36 3.45 -4.42
C SER A 80 3.62 2.00 -3.97
N GLU A 81 3.21 1.63 -2.77
CA GLU A 81 3.34 0.26 -2.28
C GLU A 81 2.52 -0.72 -3.14
N LEU A 82 1.29 -0.32 -3.51
CA LEU A 82 0.45 -1.11 -4.39
C LEU A 82 1.10 -1.32 -5.77
N ALA A 83 1.70 -0.27 -6.35
CA ALA A 83 2.40 -0.35 -7.62
C ALA A 83 3.59 -1.32 -7.57
N VAL A 84 4.39 -1.27 -6.51
CA VAL A 84 5.52 -2.21 -6.30
C VAL A 84 5.03 -3.66 -6.20
N GLN A 85 3.95 -3.91 -5.47
CA GLN A 85 3.38 -5.25 -5.35
C GLN A 85 2.78 -5.74 -6.66
N LEU A 86 2.01 -4.90 -7.37
CA LEU A 86 1.41 -5.23 -8.66
C LEU A 86 2.46 -5.52 -9.73
N HIS A 87 3.57 -4.79 -9.75
CA HIS A 87 4.69 -5.04 -10.67
C HIS A 87 5.21 -6.49 -10.55
N ARG A 88 5.30 -7.01 -9.34
CA ARG A 88 5.77 -8.39 -9.07
C ARG A 88 4.79 -9.47 -9.55
N LEU A 89 3.53 -9.13 -9.77
CA LEU A 89 2.50 -10.05 -10.25
C LEU A 89 2.47 -10.19 -11.79
N GLY A 90 3.37 -9.50 -12.51
CA GLY A 90 3.56 -9.64 -13.95
C GLY A 90 2.40 -9.12 -14.81
N PRO A 91 1.91 -7.88 -14.63
CA PRO A 91 0.98 -7.27 -15.57
C PRO A 91 1.64 -7.13 -16.95
N ALA A 92 0.83 -7.11 -18.00
CA ALA A 92 1.34 -6.82 -19.35
C ALA A 92 1.86 -5.38 -19.45
N LYS A 93 1.22 -4.46 -18.76
CA LYS A 93 1.63 -3.07 -18.60
C LYS A 93 1.14 -2.54 -17.26
N LEU A 94 2.00 -1.84 -16.51
CA LEU A 94 1.65 -1.17 -15.26
C LEU A 94 1.73 0.34 -15.48
N LEU A 95 0.59 1.01 -15.45
CA LEU A 95 0.46 2.44 -15.65
C LEU A 95 0.41 3.13 -14.28
N LEU A 96 1.30 4.10 -14.06
CA LEU A 96 1.43 4.86 -12.82
C LEU A 96 0.98 6.29 -13.05
N LEU A 97 -0.16 6.66 -12.52
CA LEU A 97 -0.74 8.00 -12.68
C LEU A 97 -0.76 8.76 -11.36
N ASP A 98 -0.15 9.93 -11.38
CA ASP A 98 -0.24 10.91 -10.29
C ASP A 98 -0.10 12.32 -10.86
N ARG A 99 -0.45 13.33 -10.07
CA ARG A 99 -0.20 14.73 -10.39
C ARG A 99 1.13 15.25 -9.84
N ASP A 100 1.80 14.48 -9.00
CA ASP A 100 3.07 14.82 -8.38
C ASP A 100 4.22 14.12 -9.12
N GLU A 101 4.96 14.89 -9.92
CA GLU A 101 6.13 14.42 -10.67
C GLU A 101 7.19 13.78 -9.78
N SER A 102 7.50 14.42 -8.65
CA SER A 102 8.54 13.93 -7.74
C SER A 102 8.16 12.60 -7.10
N ALA A 103 6.88 12.45 -6.77
CA ALA A 103 6.36 11.20 -6.23
C ALA A 103 6.38 10.09 -7.28
N LEU A 104 6.01 10.36 -8.54
CA LEU A 104 6.13 9.39 -9.64
C LEU A 104 7.57 8.96 -9.88
N HIS A 105 8.51 9.90 -9.84
CA HIS A 105 9.94 9.59 -9.95
C HIS A 105 10.41 8.65 -8.84
N GLY A 106 9.96 8.87 -7.59
CA GLY A 106 10.27 7.97 -6.48
C GLY A 106 9.77 6.54 -6.71
N VAL A 107 8.53 6.40 -7.15
CA VAL A 107 7.93 5.07 -7.43
C VAL A 107 8.66 4.37 -8.60
N GLN A 108 9.06 5.12 -9.62
CA GLN A 108 9.83 4.56 -10.72
C GLN A 108 11.19 4.03 -10.26
N LEU A 109 11.87 4.76 -9.38
CA LEU A 109 13.11 4.30 -8.76
C LEU A 109 12.91 3.00 -7.98
N ASP A 110 11.83 2.91 -7.21
CA ASP A 110 11.53 1.73 -6.39
C ASP A 110 11.22 0.48 -7.24
N ILE A 111 10.57 0.66 -8.39
CA ILE A 111 10.16 -0.43 -9.27
C ILE A 111 11.28 -0.85 -10.23
N TYR A 112 11.92 0.12 -10.88
CA TYR A 112 12.83 -0.14 -12.01
C TYR A 112 14.31 0.13 -11.68
N GLY A 113 14.61 0.70 -10.52
CA GLY A 113 15.98 1.05 -10.11
C GLY A 113 16.58 2.25 -10.87
N ASN A 114 15.79 2.90 -11.73
CA ASN A 114 16.16 4.13 -12.44
C ASN A 114 14.97 5.10 -12.51
N GLY A 115 15.25 6.38 -12.58
CA GLY A 115 14.24 7.44 -12.57
C GLY A 115 14.21 8.24 -13.86
N LEU A 116 14.34 7.59 -15.02
CA LEU A 116 14.45 8.28 -16.31
C LEU A 116 13.14 8.93 -16.77
N LEU A 117 11.97 8.45 -16.29
CA LEU A 117 10.63 8.94 -16.65
C LEU A 117 10.39 8.96 -18.19
N ASP A 118 11.07 8.10 -18.92
CA ASP A 118 11.09 8.06 -20.38
C ASP A 118 10.18 6.99 -21.00
N THR A 119 9.31 6.39 -20.18
CA THR A 119 8.35 5.36 -20.60
C THR A 119 6.92 5.87 -20.58
N ASP A 120 6.09 5.36 -21.48
CA ASP A 120 4.64 5.65 -21.55
C ASP A 120 3.85 5.13 -20.35
N ASP A 121 4.52 4.48 -19.40
CA ASP A 121 3.89 3.89 -18.22
C ASP A 121 3.73 4.90 -17.08
N ILE A 122 4.50 5.99 -17.14
CA ILE A 122 4.47 7.07 -16.16
C ILE A 122 3.60 8.20 -16.70
N ILE A 123 2.50 8.47 -16.02
CA ILE A 123 1.47 9.39 -16.48
C ILE A 123 1.33 10.54 -15.48
N LEU A 124 1.80 11.73 -15.86
CA LEU A 124 1.58 12.95 -15.09
C LEU A 124 0.20 13.52 -15.43
N CYS A 125 -0.78 13.29 -14.55
CA CYS A 125 -2.16 13.73 -14.76
C CYS A 125 -2.86 13.99 -13.43
N ASP A 126 -3.63 15.07 -13.36
CA ASP A 126 -4.57 15.30 -12.25
C ASP A 126 -5.89 14.59 -12.55
N ILE A 127 -6.33 13.70 -11.65
CA ILE A 127 -7.60 12.97 -11.82
C ILE A 127 -8.85 13.88 -11.89
N ARG A 128 -8.71 15.14 -11.50
CA ARG A 128 -9.77 16.15 -11.56
C ARG A 128 -9.92 16.78 -12.96
N ASP A 129 -8.96 16.54 -13.84
CA ASP A 129 -9.04 16.93 -15.23
C ASP A 129 -9.68 15.81 -16.03
N GLU A 130 -10.99 15.94 -16.24
CA GLU A 130 -11.81 14.93 -16.93
C GLU A 130 -11.29 14.64 -18.35
N GLN A 131 -10.90 15.69 -19.09
CA GLN A 131 -10.46 15.53 -20.48
C GLN A 131 -9.10 14.81 -20.56
N ALA A 132 -8.17 15.19 -19.69
CA ALA A 132 -6.87 14.52 -19.61
C ALA A 132 -7.03 13.07 -19.17
N LEU A 133 -7.85 12.81 -18.16
CA LEU A 133 -8.11 11.46 -17.68
C LEU A 133 -8.78 10.59 -18.74
N GLN A 134 -9.76 11.14 -19.47
CA GLN A 134 -10.42 10.44 -20.57
C GLN A 134 -9.42 10.06 -21.66
N ALA A 135 -8.53 10.96 -22.06
CA ALA A 135 -7.48 10.68 -23.04
C ALA A 135 -6.55 9.54 -22.60
N VAL A 136 -6.20 9.48 -21.29
CA VAL A 136 -5.43 8.37 -20.71
C VAL A 136 -6.15 7.04 -20.89
N PHE A 137 -7.44 6.98 -20.56
CA PHE A 137 -8.25 5.76 -20.71
C PHE A 137 -8.42 5.33 -22.17
N GLU A 138 -8.65 6.26 -23.08
CA GLU A 138 -8.78 5.97 -24.51
C GLU A 138 -7.49 5.45 -25.13
N HIS A 139 -6.36 6.04 -24.72
CA HIS A 139 -5.04 5.67 -25.24
C HIS A 139 -4.55 4.32 -24.69
N HIS A 140 -4.57 4.15 -23.38
CA HIS A 140 -3.98 3.00 -22.73
C HIS A 140 -4.94 1.82 -22.52
N ARG A 141 -6.25 2.06 -22.52
CA ARG A 141 -7.32 1.06 -22.34
C ARG A 141 -7.07 0.11 -21.17
N PRO A 142 -6.90 0.63 -19.94
CA PRO A 142 -6.63 -0.22 -18.80
C PRO A 142 -7.78 -1.21 -18.58
N GLN A 143 -7.43 -2.45 -18.29
CA GLN A 143 -8.37 -3.53 -18.01
C GLN A 143 -8.67 -3.65 -16.51
N VAL A 144 -7.74 -3.17 -15.68
CA VAL A 144 -7.86 -3.13 -14.22
C VAL A 144 -7.41 -1.77 -13.73
N VAL A 145 -8.17 -1.18 -12.82
CA VAL A 145 -7.84 0.11 -12.22
C VAL A 145 -7.83 -0.02 -10.70
N PHE A 146 -6.69 0.36 -10.11
CA PHE A 146 -6.57 0.54 -8.67
C PHE A 146 -6.57 2.05 -8.36
N HIS A 147 -7.65 2.51 -7.76
CA HIS A 147 -7.83 3.92 -7.44
C HIS A 147 -7.36 4.20 -6.00
N ALA A 148 -6.17 4.78 -5.85
CA ALA A 148 -5.58 5.15 -4.56
C ALA A 148 -5.43 6.67 -4.38
N ALA A 149 -5.92 7.47 -5.33
CA ALA A 149 -5.87 8.92 -5.26
C ALA A 149 -6.97 9.47 -4.35
N ALA A 150 -6.59 10.05 -3.22
CA ALA A 150 -7.52 10.72 -2.30
C ALA A 150 -6.77 11.72 -1.41
N LEU A 151 -7.46 12.78 -1.01
CA LEU A 151 -7.05 13.63 0.11
C LEU A 151 -7.59 13.03 1.41
N LYS A 152 -6.73 12.82 2.41
CA LYS A 152 -7.06 12.05 3.62
C LYS A 152 -6.75 12.74 4.97
N HIS A 153 -6.02 13.85 4.94
CA HIS A 153 -5.62 14.54 6.17
C HIS A 153 -6.74 15.44 6.66
N LEU A 154 -7.50 14.95 7.65
CA LEU A 154 -8.71 15.61 8.17
C LEU A 154 -8.53 17.09 8.51
N PRO A 155 -7.46 17.55 9.23
CA PRO A 155 -7.29 18.97 9.53
C PRO A 155 -7.16 19.84 8.27
N MET A 156 -6.63 19.31 7.18
CA MET A 156 -6.55 20.01 5.89
C MET A 156 -7.90 20.02 5.20
N LEU A 157 -8.64 18.93 5.25
CA LEU A 157 -9.97 18.83 4.62
C LEU A 157 -11.00 19.71 5.32
N GLU A 158 -10.90 19.89 6.62
CA GLU A 158 -11.74 20.83 7.38
C GLU A 158 -11.46 22.29 6.99
N ARG A 159 -10.21 22.63 6.69
CA ARG A 159 -9.82 23.99 6.23
C ARG A 159 -10.12 24.22 4.76
N PHE A 160 -10.05 23.19 3.95
CA PHE A 160 -10.18 23.24 2.49
C PHE A 160 -11.18 22.19 1.97
N PRO A 161 -12.47 22.27 2.38
CA PRO A 161 -13.45 21.21 2.10
C PRO A 161 -13.74 21.05 0.59
N LEU A 162 -13.64 22.12 -0.19
CA LEU A 162 -13.85 22.07 -1.63
C LEU A 162 -12.76 21.26 -2.36
N GLU A 163 -11.52 21.28 -1.85
CA GLU A 163 -10.46 20.45 -2.42
C GLU A 163 -10.69 18.96 -2.13
N GLY A 164 -11.19 18.66 -0.92
CA GLY A 164 -11.64 17.31 -0.60
C GLY A 164 -12.77 16.82 -1.49
N TRP A 165 -13.78 17.65 -1.67
CA TRP A 165 -14.90 17.35 -2.58
C TRP A 165 -14.42 17.06 -4.01
N ARG A 166 -13.64 17.97 -4.60
CA ARG A 166 -13.13 17.84 -5.98
C ARG A 166 -12.25 16.63 -6.23
N THR A 167 -11.60 16.13 -5.18
CA THR A 167 -10.64 15.00 -5.31
C THR A 167 -11.27 13.67 -4.95
N ASN A 168 -12.18 13.64 -3.96
CA ASN A 168 -12.68 12.39 -3.37
C ASN A 168 -14.09 12.02 -3.84
N VAL A 169 -14.79 12.92 -4.54
CA VAL A 169 -16.17 12.78 -5.04
C VAL A 169 -16.24 13.03 -6.54
#